data_245a21b849c36fedc2250949df6aea8b
#
_entry.id   245a21b849c36fedc2250949df6aea8b
#
_cell.length_a   1.000
_cell.length_b   1.000
_cell.length_c   1.000
_cell.angle_alpha   90.00
_cell.angle_beta   90.00
_cell.angle_gamma   90.00
#
_symmetry.space_group_name_H-M   'P 1'
#
loop_
_entity.id
_entity.type
_entity.pdbx_description
1 polymer ?
#
loop_
_entity_poly.entity_id
_entity_poly.type
_entity_poly.pdbx_seq_one_letter_code
_entity_poly.pdbx_strand_id
1 'polypeptide(L)'
;LNEAQIKLIKQKVDGFSVPSRLGMDSFKKRYEDLQNLIVEYNNQPLTLNETNPAINQWDADTTVLDPEYLFYVDSYIVADKGKCKDRILWINEDLSKHGDLSILLNNDNYKPSFEYQETLNAVSSDSMSVYTDGTFTPKTVNIMYLRYPVYINKEGYIQFDGTPSVNADCELNDYLEDELLDLTVQNLAMYTENS
;
A
#
# COMPACT_ATOMS: atom_id res chain seq x y z
N LEU A 1 -7.91 -20.51 9.52
CA LEU A 1 -8.52 -19.20 9.74
C LEU A 1 -7.60 -18.08 9.24
N ASN A 2 -6.33 -17.98 9.68
CA ASN A 2 -5.40 -16.90 9.29
C ASN A 2 -5.12 -16.86 7.78
N GLU A 3 -4.99 -18.00 7.09
CA GLU A 3 -4.89 -18.06 5.63
C GLU A 3 -6.16 -17.55 4.94
N ALA A 4 -7.32 -17.86 5.48
CA ALA A 4 -8.61 -17.37 4.98
C ALA A 4 -8.70 -15.83 5.14
N GLN A 5 -8.21 -15.28 6.26
CA GLN A 5 -8.15 -13.86 6.51
C GLN A 5 -7.32 -13.13 5.45
N ILE A 6 -6.10 -13.62 5.16
CA ILE A 6 -5.24 -13.03 4.12
C ILE A 6 -5.88 -13.18 2.73
N LYS A 7 -6.52 -14.32 2.45
CA LYS A 7 -7.22 -14.55 1.18
C LYS A 7 -8.38 -13.59 0.98
N LEU A 8 -9.16 -13.35 2.04
CA LEU A 8 -10.27 -12.38 2.03
C LEU A 8 -9.76 -10.96 1.75
N ILE A 9 -8.69 -10.54 2.44
CA ILE A 9 -8.07 -9.24 2.21
C ILE A 9 -7.62 -9.11 0.74
N LYS A 10 -6.92 -10.12 0.20
CA LYS A 10 -6.49 -10.11 -1.22
C LYS A 10 -7.68 -9.98 -2.17
N GLN A 11 -8.77 -10.72 -1.94
CA GLN A 11 -9.98 -10.63 -2.76
C GLN A 11 -10.61 -9.23 -2.73
N LYS A 12 -10.61 -8.56 -1.56
CA LYS A 12 -11.07 -7.18 -1.44
C LYS A 12 -10.14 -6.22 -2.19
N VAL A 13 -8.82 -6.39 -2.06
CA VAL A 13 -7.80 -5.56 -2.73
C VAL A 13 -7.80 -5.77 -4.25
N ASP A 14 -7.85 -7.00 -4.75
CA ASP A 14 -7.89 -7.28 -6.20
C ASP A 14 -9.05 -6.55 -6.88
N GLY A 15 -10.10 -6.31 -6.14
CA GLY A 15 -11.19 -5.47 -6.60
C GLY A 15 -10.85 -3.98 -6.74
N PHE A 16 -9.74 -3.46 -6.13
CA PHE A 16 -9.26 -2.10 -6.37
C PHE A 16 -8.59 -1.95 -7.74
N SER A 17 -7.92 -3.00 -8.20
CA SER A 17 -7.13 -3.01 -9.44
C SER A 17 -7.98 -3.12 -10.71
N VAL A 18 -9.25 -3.51 -10.61
CA VAL A 18 -10.15 -3.59 -11.75
C VAL A 18 -10.92 -2.28 -11.84
N PRO A 19 -10.77 -1.47 -12.92
CA PRO A 19 -11.68 -0.38 -13.19
C PRO A 19 -13.06 -0.99 -13.39
N SER A 20 -13.77 -1.19 -12.29
CA SER A 20 -15.03 -1.88 -12.33
C SER A 20 -16.09 -0.95 -12.92
N ARG A 21 -16.84 -1.45 -13.87
CA ARG A 21 -18.11 -0.85 -14.31
C ARG A 21 -19.13 -0.70 -13.17
N LEU A 22 -18.75 -1.08 -11.95
CA LEU A 22 -19.57 -1.08 -10.72
C LEU A 22 -19.56 0.27 -9.97
N GLY A 23 -18.88 1.30 -10.47
CA GLY A 23 -18.98 2.65 -9.95
C GLY A 23 -18.27 2.91 -8.61
N MET A 24 -18.24 4.19 -8.20
CA MET A 24 -17.57 4.70 -7.00
C MET A 24 -18.05 4.06 -5.68
N ASP A 25 -19.30 3.60 -5.63
CA ASP A 25 -19.86 3.03 -4.40
C ASP A 25 -19.23 1.70 -3.99
N SER A 26 -18.83 0.88 -4.96
CA SER A 26 -18.17 -0.40 -4.65
C SER A 26 -16.73 -0.21 -4.17
N PHE A 27 -16.03 0.80 -4.67
CA PHE A 27 -14.70 1.18 -4.21
C PHE A 27 -14.75 1.67 -2.76
N LYS A 28 -15.68 2.59 -2.46
CA LYS A 28 -15.87 3.14 -1.13
C LYS A 28 -16.17 2.07 -0.09
N LYS A 29 -17.07 1.13 -0.43
CA LYS A 29 -17.41 0.01 0.47
C LYS A 29 -16.21 -0.87 0.77
N ARG A 30 -15.38 -1.21 -0.22
CA ARG A 30 -14.17 -2.02 -0.02
C ARG A 30 -13.14 -1.33 0.85
N TYR A 31 -12.98 -0.01 0.69
CA TYR A 31 -12.14 0.79 1.55
C TYR A 31 -12.63 0.77 3.01
N GLU A 32 -13.94 0.86 3.21
CA GLU A 32 -14.57 0.71 4.53
C GLU A 32 -14.34 -0.70 5.11
N ASP A 33 -14.36 -1.75 4.28
CA ASP A 33 -14.12 -3.14 4.70
C ASP A 33 -12.72 -3.33 5.31
N LEU A 34 -11.72 -2.61 4.84
CA LEU A 34 -10.31 -2.77 5.22
C LEU A 34 -9.74 -1.59 6.03
N GLN A 35 -10.58 -0.61 6.40
CA GLN A 35 -10.11 0.62 7.05
C GLN A 35 -9.31 0.38 8.34
N ASN A 36 -9.60 -0.69 9.08
CA ASN A 36 -8.90 -1.05 10.32
C ASN A 36 -7.44 -1.50 10.08
N LEU A 37 -7.11 -1.86 8.84
CA LEU A 37 -5.78 -2.29 8.43
C LEU A 37 -5.00 -1.20 7.70
N ILE A 38 -5.62 -0.04 7.43
CA ILE A 38 -4.95 1.07 6.76
C ILE A 38 -4.09 1.83 7.76
N VAL A 39 -2.84 2.03 7.41
CA VAL A 39 -1.85 2.77 8.19
C VAL A 39 -1.30 3.91 7.35
N GLU A 40 -1.19 5.08 7.98
CA GLU A 40 -0.51 6.24 7.42
C GLU A 40 0.89 6.36 8.05
N TYR A 41 1.91 6.32 7.21
CA TYR A 41 3.29 6.53 7.64
C TYR A 41 3.78 7.88 7.10
N ASN A 42 3.83 8.85 8.00
CA ASN A 42 3.98 10.25 7.65
C ASN A 42 5.45 10.72 7.68
N ASN A 43 5.75 11.71 6.84
CA ASN A 43 7.01 12.45 6.84
C ASN A 43 8.27 11.61 6.60
N GLN A 44 8.20 10.59 5.75
CA GLN A 44 9.39 9.83 5.39
C GLN A 44 10.33 10.71 4.54
N PRO A 45 11.61 10.81 4.92
CA PRO A 45 12.56 11.63 4.19
C PRO A 45 12.81 11.04 2.79
N LEU A 46 12.87 11.90 1.79
CA LEU A 46 13.24 11.56 0.42
C LEU A 46 14.70 11.96 0.18
N THR A 47 15.50 11.05 -0.33
CA THR A 47 16.91 11.26 -0.68
C THR A 47 17.11 11.14 -2.19
N LEU A 48 17.88 12.06 -2.77
CA LEU A 48 18.19 12.04 -4.20
C LEU A 48 18.98 10.75 -4.55
N ASN A 49 18.52 10.04 -5.55
CA ASN A 49 19.22 8.89 -6.09
C ASN A 49 20.38 9.36 -7.00
N GLU A 50 21.59 9.34 -6.47
CA GLU A 50 22.80 9.78 -7.21
C GLU A 50 23.21 8.79 -8.31
N THR A 51 22.67 7.58 -8.33
CA THR A 51 23.00 6.57 -9.34
C THR A 51 22.39 6.92 -10.71
N ASN A 52 21.24 7.59 -10.72
CA ASN A 52 20.53 8.00 -11.93
C ASN A 52 20.09 9.47 -11.88
N PRO A 53 21.01 10.42 -11.83
CA PRO A 53 20.65 11.84 -11.67
C PRO A 53 19.85 12.39 -12.85
N ALA A 54 19.94 11.77 -14.02
CA ALA A 54 19.25 12.23 -15.24
C ALA A 54 17.71 12.09 -15.15
N ILE A 55 17.19 11.22 -14.31
CA ILE A 55 15.75 10.99 -14.17
C ILE A 55 15.15 11.66 -12.93
N ASN A 56 15.95 12.42 -12.17
CA ASN A 56 15.50 13.15 -10.98
C ASN A 56 14.68 12.26 -10.02
N GLN A 57 15.20 11.08 -9.73
CA GLN A 57 14.62 10.10 -8.84
C GLN A 57 15.00 10.40 -7.40
N TRP A 58 14.02 10.26 -6.50
CA TRP A 58 14.18 10.42 -5.06
C TRP A 58 13.62 9.20 -4.37
N ASP A 59 14.37 8.62 -3.44
CA ASP A 59 14.01 7.37 -2.79
C ASP A 59 13.72 7.57 -1.31
N ALA A 60 12.65 6.94 -0.83
CA ALA A 60 12.34 6.73 0.58
C ALA A 60 12.52 5.26 0.93
N ASP A 61 13.08 4.99 2.10
CA ASP A 61 13.25 3.64 2.63
C ASP A 61 11.88 3.12 3.13
N THR A 62 11.40 2.02 2.56
CA THR A 62 10.16 1.36 2.99
C THR A 62 10.39 0.18 3.92
N THR A 63 11.65 -0.21 4.16
CA THR A 63 11.98 -1.31 5.09
C THR A 63 11.69 -0.95 6.55
N VAL A 64 11.55 0.35 6.83
CA VAL A 64 11.26 0.89 8.17
C VAL A 64 9.75 0.97 8.47
N LEU A 65 8.88 0.55 7.52
CA LEU A 65 7.44 0.57 7.73
C LEU A 65 7.04 -0.45 8.80
N ASP A 66 6.49 0.02 9.90
CA ASP A 66 5.97 -0.77 11.00
C ASP A 66 4.57 -0.22 11.39
N PRO A 67 3.52 -1.01 11.37
CA PRO A 67 3.45 -2.46 11.10
C PRO A 67 3.75 -2.87 9.64
N GLU A 68 4.06 -4.17 9.47
CA GLU A 68 4.50 -4.76 8.21
C GLU A 68 3.59 -4.43 7.03
N TYR A 69 4.20 -3.93 5.95
CA TYR A 69 3.54 -3.55 4.71
C TYR A 69 2.99 -4.76 3.94
N LEU A 70 1.74 -4.67 3.51
CA LEU A 70 1.08 -5.68 2.67
C LEU A 70 0.76 -5.15 1.26
N PHE A 71 0.04 -4.02 1.16
CA PHE A 71 -0.35 -3.39 -0.11
C PHE A 71 -0.27 -1.88 -0.03
N TYR A 72 0.20 -1.26 -1.10
CA TYR A 72 0.15 0.17 -1.31
C TYR A 72 -1.32 0.63 -1.53
N VAL A 73 -1.69 1.74 -0.91
CA VAL A 73 -3.01 2.36 -1.07
C VAL A 73 -2.89 3.67 -1.82
N ASP A 74 -2.13 4.63 -1.25
CA ASP A 74 -1.96 5.97 -1.80
C ASP A 74 -0.74 6.65 -1.20
N SER A 75 -0.29 7.75 -1.80
CA SER A 75 0.74 8.60 -1.20
C SER A 75 0.71 10.01 -1.76
N TYR A 76 1.30 10.93 -1.01
CA TYR A 76 1.57 12.29 -1.45
C TYR A 76 2.92 12.74 -0.93
N ILE A 77 3.50 13.73 -1.60
CA ILE A 77 4.78 14.30 -1.20
C ILE A 77 4.63 15.76 -0.75
N VAL A 78 5.56 16.19 0.08
CA VAL A 78 5.76 17.60 0.39
C VAL A 78 7.00 18.08 -0.33
N ALA A 79 6.89 19.14 -1.11
CA ALA A 79 7.96 19.63 -1.96
C ALA A 79 8.10 21.16 -1.95
N ASP A 80 9.30 21.62 -2.31
CA ASP A 80 9.67 23.02 -2.41
C ASP A 80 10.04 23.39 -3.84
N LYS A 81 9.63 24.60 -4.29
CA LYS A 81 10.10 25.22 -5.54
C LYS A 81 10.36 26.69 -5.32
N GLY A 82 11.62 27.09 -5.33
CA GLY A 82 12.02 28.48 -5.11
C GLY A 82 11.51 29.05 -3.78
N LYS A 83 10.59 30.04 -3.87
CA LYS A 83 9.98 30.66 -2.71
C LYS A 83 8.73 29.91 -2.17
N CYS A 84 8.16 29.01 -2.97
CA CYS A 84 7.03 28.17 -2.55
C CYS A 84 7.55 27.03 -1.71
N LYS A 85 7.11 26.95 -0.45
CA LYS A 85 7.56 25.97 0.51
C LYS A 85 6.42 25.05 0.93
N ASP A 86 6.75 23.79 1.25
CA ASP A 86 5.84 22.82 1.86
C ASP A 86 4.54 22.62 1.07
N ARG A 87 4.64 22.56 -0.27
CA ARG A 87 3.50 22.30 -1.12
C ARG A 87 3.25 20.80 -1.23
N ILE A 88 2.00 20.41 -1.10
CA ILE A 88 1.56 19.02 -1.29
C ILE A 88 1.41 18.74 -2.79
N LEU A 89 2.02 17.65 -3.24
CA LEU A 89 1.84 17.08 -4.58
C LEU A 89 1.29 15.67 -4.44
N TRP A 90 0.24 15.38 -5.19
CA TRP A 90 -0.40 14.06 -5.20
C TRP A 90 0.30 13.13 -6.17
N ILE A 91 0.33 11.86 -5.83
CA ILE A 91 0.84 10.82 -6.71
C ILE A 91 -0.33 10.23 -7.49
N ASN A 92 -0.44 10.59 -8.76
CA ASN A 92 -1.59 10.22 -9.60
C ASN A 92 -1.47 8.82 -10.22
N GLU A 93 -0.24 8.35 -10.40
CA GLU A 93 0.03 7.09 -11.09
C GLU A 93 0.94 6.21 -10.22
N ASP A 94 0.48 5.01 -9.94
CA ASP A 94 1.33 3.97 -9.37
C ASP A 94 2.11 3.28 -10.49
N LEU A 95 3.41 3.57 -10.56
CA LEU A 95 4.34 2.99 -11.53
C LEU A 95 4.95 1.67 -11.06
N SER A 96 4.26 0.93 -10.21
CA SER A 96 4.71 -0.41 -9.79
C SER A 96 5.02 -1.34 -10.97
N LYS A 97 4.52 -0.98 -12.17
CA LYS A 97 4.91 -1.57 -13.46
C LYS A 97 6.01 -0.75 -14.10
N HIS A 98 7.25 -0.98 -13.71
CA HIS A 98 8.46 -0.28 -14.21
C HIS A 98 8.56 -0.12 -15.74
N GLY A 99 7.76 -0.83 -16.52
CA GLY A 99 7.78 -0.76 -17.99
C GLY A 99 7.31 0.57 -18.57
N ASP A 100 6.48 1.32 -17.88
CA ASP A 100 5.82 2.51 -18.43
C ASP A 100 6.45 3.83 -17.98
N LEU A 101 7.40 3.78 -17.03
CA LEU A 101 8.05 4.97 -16.45
C LEU A 101 8.61 5.93 -17.51
N SER A 102 9.36 5.41 -18.48
CA SER A 102 9.97 6.23 -19.52
C SER A 102 8.94 6.93 -20.40
N ILE A 103 7.80 6.29 -20.63
CA ILE A 103 6.70 6.86 -21.41
C ILE A 103 6.05 7.99 -20.64
N LEU A 104 5.76 7.78 -19.35
CA LEU A 104 5.09 8.75 -18.48
C LEU A 104 5.97 9.97 -18.22
N LEU A 105 7.26 9.79 -17.95
CA LEU A 105 8.20 10.89 -17.73
C LEU A 105 8.42 11.77 -18.97
N ASN A 106 8.26 11.22 -20.19
CA ASN A 106 8.39 11.94 -21.44
C ASN A 106 7.07 12.47 -22.01
N ASN A 107 5.94 12.17 -21.37
CA ASN A 107 4.62 12.61 -21.83
C ASN A 107 4.23 13.91 -21.12
N ASP A 108 4.00 14.98 -21.87
CA ASP A 108 3.65 16.29 -21.32
C ASP A 108 2.39 16.31 -20.45
N ASN A 109 1.50 15.35 -20.64
CA ASN A 109 0.26 15.26 -19.86
C ASN A 109 0.39 14.49 -18.54
N TYR A 110 1.44 13.66 -18.39
CA TYR A 110 1.64 12.78 -17.23
C TYR A 110 2.95 13.03 -16.48
N LYS A 111 3.84 13.84 -17.04
CA LYS A 111 5.09 14.16 -16.36
C LYS A 111 4.86 14.92 -15.06
N PRO A 112 5.71 14.71 -14.05
CA PRO A 112 5.64 15.43 -12.79
C PRO A 112 5.55 16.94 -13.00
N SER A 113 4.70 17.61 -12.23
CA SER A 113 4.51 19.07 -12.32
C SER A 113 4.18 19.67 -10.96
N PHE A 114 5.01 20.61 -10.53
CA PHE A 114 4.78 21.36 -9.29
C PHE A 114 3.52 22.23 -9.39
N GLU A 115 3.27 22.81 -10.57
CA GLU A 115 2.15 23.71 -10.83
C GLU A 115 0.81 22.99 -10.77
N TYR A 116 0.73 21.79 -11.34
CA TYR A 116 -0.44 20.94 -11.33
C TYR A 116 -0.55 20.07 -10.06
N GLN A 117 0.47 20.11 -9.17
CA GLN A 117 0.52 19.34 -7.93
C GLN A 117 0.51 17.82 -8.17
N GLU A 118 1.22 17.39 -9.20
CA GLU A 118 1.27 15.99 -9.62
C GLU A 118 2.71 15.47 -9.64
N THR A 119 2.87 14.21 -9.24
CA THR A 119 4.13 13.50 -9.32
C THR A 119 3.89 12.03 -9.62
N LEU A 120 4.96 11.29 -9.89
CA LEU A 120 4.92 9.86 -10.19
C LEU A 120 5.72 9.10 -9.15
N ASN A 121 5.31 7.88 -8.85
CA ASN A 121 6.03 6.97 -7.98
C ASN A 121 6.26 5.60 -8.59
N ALA A 122 7.17 4.86 -8.01
CA ALA A 122 7.33 3.42 -8.19
C ALA A 122 7.62 2.79 -6.83
N VAL A 123 6.85 1.77 -6.47
CA VAL A 123 7.02 1.05 -5.21
C VAL A 123 7.76 -0.26 -5.48
N SER A 124 8.86 -0.48 -4.78
CA SER A 124 9.61 -1.74 -4.77
C SER A 124 9.56 -2.38 -3.37
N SER A 125 10.22 -3.54 -3.20
CA SER A 125 10.23 -4.25 -1.90
C SER A 125 10.79 -3.41 -0.77
N ASP A 126 11.83 -2.61 -1.06
CA ASP A 126 12.67 -1.98 -0.04
C ASP A 126 12.64 -0.45 -0.09
N SER A 127 12.05 0.10 -1.15
CA SER A 127 12.04 1.55 -1.36
C SER A 127 10.82 2.01 -2.17
N MET A 128 10.45 3.26 -1.95
CA MET A 128 9.52 3.99 -2.78
C MET A 128 10.27 5.09 -3.51
N SER A 129 10.29 5.01 -4.84
CA SER A 129 10.92 6.01 -5.70
C SER A 129 9.89 7.05 -6.14
N VAL A 130 10.22 8.32 -5.99
CA VAL A 130 9.43 9.46 -6.44
C VAL A 130 10.18 10.19 -7.55
N TYR A 131 9.50 10.55 -8.62
CA TYR A 131 10.10 11.19 -9.79
C TYR A 131 9.69 12.66 -9.88
N THR A 132 10.63 13.52 -10.26
CA THR A 132 10.37 14.94 -10.46
C THR A 132 10.80 15.40 -11.84
N ASP A 133 10.34 16.57 -12.26
CA ASP A 133 10.80 17.22 -13.51
C ASP A 133 12.14 17.98 -13.33
N GLY A 134 12.75 17.91 -12.15
CA GLY A 134 13.98 18.63 -11.80
C GLY A 134 13.77 20.10 -11.47
N THR A 135 12.55 20.64 -11.56
CA THR A 135 12.26 22.04 -11.23
C THR A 135 11.88 22.27 -9.76
N PHE A 136 11.60 21.20 -9.03
CA PHE A 136 11.25 21.22 -7.61
C PHE A 136 11.97 20.12 -6.83
N THR A 137 12.08 20.31 -5.53
CA THR A 137 12.77 19.38 -4.62
C THR A 137 11.76 18.77 -3.68
N PRO A 138 11.51 17.46 -3.73
CA PRO A 138 10.69 16.78 -2.75
C PRO A 138 11.47 16.65 -1.44
N LYS A 139 10.78 16.74 -0.31
CA LYS A 139 11.35 16.64 1.04
C LYS A 139 10.97 15.33 1.71
N THR A 140 9.68 15.11 1.79
CA THR A 140 9.11 13.96 2.49
C THR A 140 7.98 13.36 1.69
N VAL A 141 7.77 12.07 1.87
CA VAL A 141 6.60 11.35 1.38
C VAL A 141 5.76 10.87 2.56
N ASN A 142 4.46 10.92 2.36
CA ASN A 142 3.47 10.34 3.27
C ASN A 142 2.86 9.16 2.53
N ILE A 143 2.97 7.97 3.12
CA ILE A 143 2.59 6.71 2.50
C ILE A 143 1.39 6.16 3.26
N MET A 144 0.33 5.82 2.54
CA MET A 144 -0.82 5.11 3.05
C MET A 144 -0.78 3.68 2.51
N TYR A 145 -0.83 2.71 3.39
CA TYR A 145 -0.74 1.30 3.02
C TYR A 145 -1.63 0.42 3.88
N LEU A 146 -1.95 -0.76 3.37
CA LEU A 146 -2.54 -1.84 4.14
C LEU A 146 -1.41 -2.64 4.80
N ARG A 147 -1.52 -2.83 6.12
CA ARG A 147 -0.62 -3.70 6.88
C ARG A 147 -1.12 -5.14 6.91
N TYR A 148 -0.23 -6.06 7.24
CA TYR A 148 -0.67 -7.40 7.60
C TYR A 148 -1.59 -7.36 8.82
N PRO A 149 -2.70 -8.15 8.81
CA PRO A 149 -3.54 -8.30 9.98
C PRO A 149 -2.80 -9.11 11.06
N VAL A 150 -3.11 -8.86 12.31
CA VAL A 150 -2.65 -9.71 13.40
C VAL A 150 -3.24 -11.11 13.21
N TYR A 151 -2.42 -12.15 13.40
CA TYR A 151 -2.90 -13.50 13.34
C TYR A 151 -3.89 -13.78 14.47
N ILE A 152 -5.08 -14.21 14.11
CA ILE A 152 -6.10 -14.64 15.05
C ILE A 152 -5.55 -15.80 15.85
N ASN A 153 -5.55 -15.67 17.17
CA ASN A 153 -4.95 -16.61 18.09
C ASN A 153 -5.79 -16.74 19.37
N LYS A 154 -5.71 -17.89 20.02
CA LYS A 154 -6.36 -18.14 21.29
C LYS A 154 -5.32 -18.50 22.34
N GLU A 155 -5.49 -17.98 23.55
CA GLU A 155 -4.61 -18.33 24.68
C GLU A 155 -4.79 -19.80 25.12
N GLY A 156 -3.80 -20.33 25.85
CA GLY A 156 -3.89 -21.63 26.51
C GLY A 156 -3.06 -22.74 25.87
N TYR A 157 -2.21 -22.43 24.89
CA TYR A 157 -1.25 -23.38 24.35
C TYR A 157 0.13 -22.71 24.15
N ILE A 158 1.14 -23.54 23.92
CA ILE A 158 2.49 -23.10 23.60
C ILE A 158 2.65 -23.11 22.07
N GLN A 159 3.06 -21.98 21.50
CA GLN A 159 3.31 -21.85 20.07
C GLN A 159 4.53 -22.69 19.64
N PHE A 160 4.70 -22.86 18.32
CA PHE A 160 5.77 -23.68 17.77
C PHE A 160 7.17 -23.14 18.10
N ASP A 161 7.30 -21.84 18.34
CA ASP A 161 8.51 -21.17 18.77
C ASP A 161 8.80 -21.24 20.28
N GLY A 162 7.93 -21.91 21.03
CA GLY A 162 8.05 -22.08 22.47
C GLY A 162 7.48 -20.93 23.30
N THR A 163 6.88 -19.91 22.67
CA THR A 163 6.21 -18.81 23.38
C THR A 163 4.77 -19.18 23.79
N PRO A 164 4.25 -18.69 24.92
CA PRO A 164 2.85 -18.87 25.27
C PRO A 164 1.96 -18.10 24.29
N SER A 165 0.86 -18.73 23.88
CA SER A 165 -0.13 -18.08 23.03
C SER A 165 -0.87 -16.97 23.79
N VAL A 166 -1.18 -15.88 23.10
CA VAL A 166 -1.94 -14.74 23.60
C VAL A 166 -3.21 -14.59 22.76
N ASN A 167 -4.33 -14.24 23.38
CA ASN A 167 -5.55 -13.96 22.64
C ASN A 167 -5.35 -12.81 21.66
N ALA A 168 -5.70 -13.06 20.40
CA ALA A 168 -5.76 -12.04 19.34
C ALA A 168 -7.02 -12.29 18.52
N ASP A 169 -7.94 -11.34 18.57
CA ASP A 169 -9.20 -11.40 17.84
C ASP A 169 -9.02 -10.94 16.38
N CYS A 170 -10.04 -11.16 15.55
CA CYS A 170 -10.08 -10.70 14.18
C CYS A 170 -10.10 -9.15 14.13
N GLU A 171 -9.24 -8.54 13.32
CA GLU A 171 -9.20 -7.08 13.14
C GLU A 171 -10.12 -6.59 12.02
N LEU A 172 -10.70 -7.50 11.23
CA LEU A 172 -11.68 -7.16 10.22
C LEU A 172 -13.00 -6.74 10.86
N ASN A 173 -13.80 -5.97 10.11
CA ASN A 173 -15.11 -5.57 10.60
C ASN A 173 -16.04 -6.77 10.83
N ASP A 174 -16.86 -6.70 11.88
CA ASP A 174 -17.75 -7.79 12.33
C ASP A 174 -18.62 -8.36 11.20
N TYR A 175 -19.08 -7.51 10.28
CA TYR A 175 -19.92 -7.97 9.16
C TYR A 175 -19.17 -8.80 8.10
N LEU A 176 -17.83 -8.90 8.19
CA LEU A 176 -17.01 -9.78 7.35
C LEU A 176 -16.76 -11.15 7.99
N GLU A 177 -17.17 -11.36 9.24
CA GLU A 177 -16.94 -12.62 9.96
C GLU A 177 -17.58 -13.81 9.25
N ASP A 178 -18.81 -13.68 8.79
CA ASP A 178 -19.50 -14.75 8.06
C ASP A 178 -18.75 -15.13 6.76
N GLU A 179 -18.29 -14.13 6.01
CA GLU A 179 -17.50 -14.34 4.80
C GLU A 179 -16.15 -15.02 5.10
N LEU A 180 -15.52 -14.64 6.22
CA LEU A 180 -14.28 -15.26 6.70
C LEU A 180 -14.49 -16.72 7.12
N LEU A 181 -15.58 -17.01 7.80
CA LEU A 181 -15.94 -18.37 8.21
C LEU A 181 -16.22 -19.26 7.00
N ASP A 182 -16.97 -18.78 6.01
CA ASP A 182 -17.25 -19.51 4.79
C ASP A 182 -15.96 -19.84 4.01
N LEU A 183 -15.04 -18.89 3.88
CA LEU A 183 -13.73 -19.13 3.27
C LEU A 183 -12.88 -20.12 4.06
N THR A 184 -12.98 -20.10 5.39
CA THR A 184 -12.26 -21.04 6.26
C THR A 184 -12.78 -22.46 6.04
N VAL A 185 -14.09 -22.64 5.99
CA VAL A 185 -14.74 -23.94 5.74
C VAL A 185 -14.36 -24.46 4.35
N GLN A 186 -14.39 -23.60 3.31
CA GLN A 186 -13.97 -23.97 1.97
C GLN A 186 -12.50 -24.42 1.91
N ASN A 187 -11.60 -23.70 2.58
CA ASN A 187 -10.19 -24.08 2.64
C ASN A 187 -10.03 -25.44 3.33
N LEU A 188 -10.71 -25.68 4.46
CA LEU A 188 -10.67 -26.97 5.16
C LEU A 188 -11.19 -28.12 4.30
N ALA A 189 -12.29 -27.92 3.57
CA ALA A 189 -12.83 -28.92 2.64
C ALA A 189 -11.83 -29.29 1.56
N MET A 190 -11.16 -28.29 0.94
CA MET A 190 -10.13 -28.54 -0.07
C MET A 190 -8.95 -29.34 0.48
N TYR A 191 -8.53 -29.12 1.72
CA TYR A 191 -7.45 -29.90 2.36
C TYR A 191 -7.85 -31.35 2.63
N THR A 192 -9.12 -31.59 3.02
CA THR A 192 -9.60 -32.94 3.31
C THR A 192 -9.88 -33.78 2.07
N GLU A 193 -10.24 -33.17 0.94
CA GLU A 193 -10.46 -33.89 -0.33
C GLU A 193 -9.14 -34.29 -1.02
N ASN A 194 -8.03 -33.63 -0.71
CA ASN A 194 -6.71 -33.89 -1.29
C ASN A 194 -5.81 -34.76 -0.40
N SER A 195 -6.32 -35.28 0.72
CA SER A 195 -5.63 -36.16 1.67
C SER A 195 -6.07 -37.60 1.48
#